data_602918700fb7c16cd881763270d54caf
#
_entry.id   602918700fb7c16cd881763270d54caf
#
_cell.length_a   1.000
_cell.length_b   1.000
_cell.length_c   1.000
_cell.angle_alpha   90.00
_cell.angle_beta   90.00
_cell.angle_gamma   90.00
#
_symmetry.space_group_name_H-M   'P 1'
#
loop_
_entity.id
_entity.type
_entity.pdbx_description
1 polymer ?
#
loop_
_entity_poly.entity_id
_entity_poly.type
_entity_poly.pdbx_seq_one_letter_code
_entity_poly.pdbx_strand_id
1 'polypeptide(L)'
;MNSITLTGILKSMVDKRYRDLEYDTPFSDSSLKDVRHIKVMYWTKQGDNRLTNLSSGTRVLIHGHLEEHEIFGTILLAEQLEVIG
;
A
#
# COMPACT_ATOMS: atom_id res chain seq x y z
N MET A 1 -19.09 1.29 3.47
CA MET A 1 -17.98 2.01 2.79
C MET A 1 -16.84 2.22 3.76
N ASN A 2 -15.68 1.72 3.42
CA ASN A 2 -14.54 1.72 4.34
C ASN A 2 -13.38 2.51 3.73
N SER A 3 -13.35 3.81 3.97
CA SER A 3 -12.19 4.63 3.58
C SER A 3 -11.09 4.47 4.61
N ILE A 4 -9.87 4.41 4.13
CA ILE A 4 -8.70 4.31 4.99
C ILE A 4 -7.54 5.10 4.38
N THR A 5 -6.74 5.70 5.25
CA THR A 5 -5.50 6.36 4.84
C THR A 5 -4.35 5.71 5.59
N LEU A 6 -3.36 5.26 4.85
CA LEU A 6 -2.16 4.64 5.41
C LEU A 6 -0.92 5.37 4.94
N THR A 7 0.05 5.48 5.84
CA THR A 7 1.42 5.86 5.46
C THR A 7 2.32 4.65 5.62
N GLY A 8 3.38 4.61 4.85
CA GLY A 8 4.31 3.50 4.94
C GLY A 8 5.36 3.54 3.84
N ILE A 9 6.06 2.43 3.72
CA ILE A 9 7.16 2.29 2.79
C ILE A 9 6.80 1.24 1.75
N LEU A 10 6.92 1.62 0.47
CA LEU A 10 6.69 0.69 -0.63
C LEU A 10 7.81 -0.34 -0.67
N LYS A 11 7.41 -1.60 -0.78
CA LYS A 11 8.33 -2.72 -0.93
C LYS A 11 8.28 -3.24 -2.36
N SER A 12 8.62 -4.50 -2.57
CA SER A 12 8.68 -5.08 -3.90
C SER A 12 7.30 -5.33 -4.49
N MET A 13 7.26 -5.43 -5.82
CA MET A 13 6.05 -5.84 -6.51
C MET A 13 5.74 -7.29 -6.17
N VAL A 14 4.46 -7.56 -5.94
CA VAL A 14 3.97 -8.92 -5.73
C VAL A 14 3.66 -9.56 -7.08
N ASP A 15 3.07 -8.77 -7.96
CA ASP A 15 2.86 -9.16 -9.35
C ASP A 15 2.77 -7.86 -10.19
N LYS A 16 2.18 -7.93 -11.38
CA LYS A 16 2.14 -6.78 -12.30
C LYS A 16 1.33 -5.60 -11.78
N ARG A 17 0.40 -5.82 -10.85
CA ARG A 17 -0.54 -4.80 -10.40
C ARG A 17 -0.48 -4.54 -8.90
N TYR A 18 -0.03 -5.51 -8.12
CA TYR A 18 -0.06 -5.43 -6.67
C TYR A 18 1.33 -5.19 -6.13
N ARG A 19 1.41 -4.26 -5.20
CA ARG A 19 2.66 -3.91 -4.56
C ARG A 19 2.52 -4.04 -3.05
N ASP A 20 3.57 -4.55 -2.42
CA ASP A 20 3.57 -4.69 -0.98
C ASP A 20 3.87 -3.34 -0.31
N LEU A 21 3.08 -2.97 0.69
CA LEU A 21 3.27 -1.77 1.49
C LEU A 21 3.50 -2.19 2.92
N GLU A 22 4.64 -1.77 3.48
CA GLU A 22 4.93 -1.89 4.91
C GLU A 22 4.36 -0.65 5.58
N TYR A 23 3.18 -0.77 6.19
CA TYR A 23 2.50 0.40 6.70
C TYR A 23 2.82 0.65 8.16
N ASP A 24 2.78 1.94 8.51
CA ASP A 24 3.00 2.40 9.87
C ASP A 24 1.77 2.12 10.72
N THR A 25 1.99 1.81 12.00
CA THR A 25 0.90 1.68 12.95
C THR A 25 1.10 2.67 14.10
N PRO A 26 0.02 3.27 14.62
CA PRO A 26 0.16 4.23 15.73
C PRO A 26 0.61 3.58 17.03
N PHE A 27 0.56 2.26 17.11
CA PHE A 27 0.95 1.51 18.30
C PHE A 27 2.18 0.65 18.05
N SER A 28 3.06 1.07 17.13
CA SER A 28 4.27 0.32 16.88
C SER A 28 5.16 0.38 18.11
N ASP A 29 5.08 -0.65 18.92
CA ASP A 29 6.05 -0.87 19.97
C ASP A 29 7.30 -1.42 19.29
N SER A 30 8.36 -0.66 19.33
CA SER A 30 9.62 -1.04 18.70
C SER A 30 10.17 -2.36 19.24
N SER A 31 9.72 -2.78 20.41
CA SER A 31 10.15 -4.06 21.01
C SER A 31 9.52 -5.26 20.33
N LEU A 32 8.40 -5.11 19.63
CA LEU A 32 7.66 -6.22 19.06
C LEU A 32 8.01 -6.57 17.62
N LYS A 33 8.71 -5.69 16.92
CA LYS A 33 9.13 -5.90 15.51
C LYS A 33 8.01 -6.38 14.59
N ASP A 34 6.78 -5.98 14.89
CA ASP A 34 5.64 -6.38 14.06
C ASP A 34 5.64 -5.53 12.79
N VAL A 35 6.17 -6.14 11.74
CA VAL A 35 6.17 -5.51 10.41
C VAL A 35 4.84 -5.85 9.76
N ARG A 36 4.04 -4.83 9.52
CA ARG A 36 2.72 -5.02 8.93
C ARG A 36 2.73 -4.68 7.47
N HIS A 37 2.28 -5.63 6.67
CA HIS A 37 2.23 -5.51 5.22
C HIS A 37 0.81 -5.63 4.72
N ILE A 38 0.51 -4.88 3.68
CA ILE A 38 -0.74 -5.01 2.95
C ILE A 38 -0.43 -4.89 1.45
N LYS A 39 -1.16 -5.63 0.63
CA LYS A 39 -1.04 -5.51 -0.81
C LYS A 39 -1.86 -4.32 -1.28
N VAL A 40 -1.26 -3.50 -2.12
CA VAL A 40 -1.88 -2.28 -2.64
C VAL A 40 -1.99 -2.37 -4.14
N MET A 41 -3.13 -1.97 -4.67
CA MET A 41 -3.34 -1.80 -6.09
C MET A 41 -3.84 -0.40 -6.36
N TYR A 42 -3.24 0.28 -7.36
CA TYR A 42 -3.68 1.59 -7.80
C TYR A 42 -4.34 1.45 -9.16
N TRP A 43 -5.63 1.67 -9.21
CA TRP A 43 -6.39 1.54 -10.44
C TRP A 43 -6.42 2.85 -11.20
N THR A 44 -5.96 2.84 -12.45
CA THR A 44 -6.13 3.97 -13.35
C THR A 44 -6.63 3.48 -14.70
N LYS A 45 -7.49 4.26 -15.33
CA LYS A 45 -8.04 3.90 -16.63
C LYS A 45 -6.98 3.93 -17.73
N GLN A 46 -5.91 4.67 -17.55
CA GLN A 46 -4.89 4.90 -18.57
C GLN A 46 -3.70 3.96 -18.43
N GLY A 47 -3.72 3.08 -17.45
CA GLY A 47 -2.60 2.18 -17.22
C GLY A 47 -1.35 2.86 -16.69
N ASP A 48 -1.37 4.19 -16.56
CA ASP A 48 -0.28 4.89 -15.90
C ASP A 48 -0.34 4.59 -14.41
N ASN A 49 0.66 3.89 -13.93
CA ASN A 49 0.64 3.38 -12.59
C ASN A 49 1.82 3.92 -11.81
N ARG A 50 1.61 5.03 -11.12
CA ARG A 50 2.63 5.63 -10.27
C ARG A 50 3.13 4.64 -9.23
N LEU A 51 2.23 3.80 -8.74
CA LEU A 51 2.56 2.83 -7.70
C LEU A 51 3.63 1.86 -8.16
N THR A 52 3.56 1.39 -9.41
CA THR A 52 4.51 0.42 -9.92
C THR A 52 5.83 1.05 -10.32
N ASN A 53 5.85 2.34 -10.59
CA ASN A 53 7.05 3.04 -11.05
C ASN A 53 7.92 3.60 -9.94
N LEU A 54 7.39 3.70 -8.71
CA LEU A 54 8.15 4.22 -7.59
C LEU A 54 9.16 3.19 -7.09
N SER A 55 10.32 3.67 -6.66
CA SER A 55 11.37 2.79 -6.13
C SER A 55 10.95 2.15 -4.81
N SER A 56 11.43 0.94 -4.57
CA SER A 56 11.30 0.31 -3.26
C SER A 56 12.01 1.17 -2.22
N GLY A 57 11.40 1.32 -1.06
CA GLY A 57 11.90 2.20 -0.02
C GLY A 57 11.27 3.59 -0.03
N THR A 58 10.48 3.90 -1.04
CA THR A 58 9.78 5.19 -1.11
C THR A 58 8.70 5.27 -0.04
N ARG A 59 8.68 6.37 0.70
CA ARG A 59 7.68 6.61 1.72
C ARG A 59 6.48 7.31 1.11
N VAL A 60 5.31 6.75 1.34
CA VAL A 60 4.07 7.22 0.68
C VAL A 60 2.94 7.35 1.68
N LEU A 61 1.96 8.18 1.29
CA LEU A 61 0.65 8.23 1.90
C LEU A 61 -0.36 7.72 0.86
N ILE A 62 -1.16 6.76 1.24
CA ILE A 62 -2.15 6.17 0.35
C ILE A 62 -3.52 6.26 0.98
N HIS A 63 -4.47 6.80 0.23
CA HIS A 63 -5.87 6.86 0.62
C HIS A 63 -6.69 5.99 -0.33
N GLY A 64 -7.55 5.17 0.22
CA GLY A 64 -8.38 4.28 -0.57
C GLY A 64 -9.36 3.52 0.29
N HIS A 65 -9.71 2.32 -0.15
CA HIS A 65 -10.61 1.47 0.60
C HIS A 65 -10.14 0.02 0.58
N LEU A 66 -10.59 -0.75 1.57
CA LEU A 66 -10.22 -2.15 1.70
C LEU A 66 -11.18 -3.03 0.91
N GLU A 67 -10.61 -4.03 0.28
CA GLU A 67 -11.36 -5.05 -0.45
C GLU A 67 -10.80 -6.44 -0.12
N GLU A 68 -11.64 -7.45 -0.25
CA GLU A 68 -11.19 -8.83 -0.11
C GLU A 68 -10.80 -9.39 -1.46
N HIS A 69 -9.61 -9.97 -1.50
CA HIS A 69 -9.07 -10.60 -2.69
C HIS A 69 -8.99 -12.11 -2.44
N GLU A 70 -9.32 -12.91 -3.45
CA GLU A 70 -9.36 -14.37 -3.30
C GLU A 70 -8.01 -14.97 -2.90
N ILE A 71 -6.92 -14.38 -3.39
CA ILE A 71 -5.58 -14.91 -3.17
C ILE A 71 -4.87 -14.18 -2.03
N PHE A 72 -4.95 -12.85 -2.02
CA PHE A 72 -4.16 -12.04 -1.09
C PHE A 72 -4.87 -11.68 0.21
N GLY A 73 -6.15 -12.03 0.34
CA GLY A 73 -6.93 -11.63 1.51
C GLY A 73 -7.32 -10.16 1.41
N THR A 74 -7.18 -9.43 2.50
CA THR A 74 -7.52 -8.01 2.51
C THR A 74 -6.47 -7.21 1.75
N ILE A 75 -6.91 -6.43 0.77
CA ILE A 75 -6.03 -5.54 0.00
C ILE A 75 -6.53 -4.11 0.11
N LEU A 76 -5.65 -3.16 -0.22
CA LEU A 76 -5.97 -1.74 -0.28
C LEU A 76 -6.07 -1.32 -1.74
N LEU A 77 -7.26 -0.89 -2.16
CA LEU A 77 -7.44 -0.26 -3.47
C LEU A 77 -7.18 1.23 -3.31
N ALA A 78 -6.05 1.68 -3.82
CA ALA A 78 -5.63 3.06 -3.69
C ALA A 78 -6.40 3.95 -4.63
N GLU A 79 -6.90 5.06 -4.11
CA GLU A 79 -7.56 6.11 -4.88
C GLU A 79 -6.67 7.33 -5.02
N GLN A 80 -5.84 7.59 -4.01
CA GLN A 80 -4.89 8.70 -3.99
C GLN A 80 -3.56 8.21 -3.46
N LEU A 81 -2.48 8.71 -4.05
CA LEU A 81 -1.13 8.33 -3.70
C LEU A 81 -0.25 9.58 -3.67
N GLU A 82 0.44 9.80 -2.55
CA GLU A 82 1.40 10.89 -2.42
C GLU A 82 2.74 10.36 -1.92
N VAL A 83 3.82 10.86 -2.49
CA VAL A 83 5.17 10.60 -1.99
C VAL A 83 5.45 11.60 -0.88
N ILE A 84 5.82 11.13 0.31
CA ILE A 84 6.00 11.97 1.49
C ILE A 84 7.42 11.94 2.06
N GLY A 85 8.30 11.22 1.43
CA GLY A 85 9.68 11.21 1.94
C GLY A 85 10.69 10.61 1.05
#